data_e8c249448a557805bbb87b88cc4d31db
#
_entry.id   e8c249448a557805bbb87b88cc4d31db
#
_cell.length_a   1.000
_cell.length_b   1.000
_cell.length_c   1.000
_cell.angle_alpha   90.00
_cell.angle_beta   90.00
_cell.angle_gamma   90.00
#
_symmetry.space_group_name_H-M   'P 1'
#
loop_
_entity.id
_entity.type
_entity.pdbx_description
1 polymer ?
#
loop_
_entity_poly.entity_id
_entity_poly.type
_entity_poly.pdbx_seq_one_letter_code
_entity_poly.pdbx_strand_id
1 'polypeptide(L)'
;ELAQADGFISLERFESINNKGKFVSLSFWRDEAAVKNWRNVQQHREAQKHGRKTIFGSYRLRIASVIRDYEMDKREQAPEDSKKVHG
;
A
#
# COMPACT_ATOMS: atom_id res chain seq x y z
N GLU A 1 -5.71 -10.93 11.19
CA GLU A 1 -4.45 -10.23 11.19
C GLU A 1 -3.97 -9.93 9.77
N LEU A 2 -3.32 -8.76 9.60
CA LEU A 2 -2.94 -8.31 8.26
C LEU A 2 -2.00 -9.29 7.55
N ALA A 3 -0.99 -9.78 8.24
CA ALA A 3 -0.03 -10.69 7.63
C ALA A 3 -0.65 -12.00 7.13
N GLN A 4 -1.84 -12.34 7.61
CA GLN A 4 -2.54 -13.54 7.22
C GLN A 4 -3.64 -13.29 6.20
N ALA A 5 -3.83 -12.04 5.79
CA ALA A 5 -4.85 -11.70 4.82
C ALA A 5 -4.50 -12.28 3.45
N ASP A 6 -5.48 -12.87 2.79
CA ASP A 6 -5.28 -13.43 1.47
C ASP A 6 -4.86 -12.34 0.48
N GLY A 7 -3.77 -12.58 -0.23
CA GLY A 7 -3.27 -11.64 -1.22
C GLY A 7 -2.38 -10.54 -0.67
N PHE A 8 -2.16 -10.51 0.65
CA PHE A 8 -1.26 -9.54 1.25
C PHE A 8 0.20 -9.87 0.86
N ILE A 9 0.95 -8.85 0.48
CA ILE A 9 2.36 -9.02 0.11
C ILE A 9 3.26 -8.37 1.15
N SER A 10 3.11 -7.07 1.41
CA SER A 10 4.00 -6.37 2.33
C SER A 10 3.37 -5.09 2.83
N LEU A 11 3.87 -4.61 3.96
CA LEU A 11 3.47 -3.34 4.56
C LEU A 11 4.71 -2.66 5.11
N GLU A 12 4.83 -1.39 4.80
CA GLU A 12 5.93 -0.59 5.33
C GLU A 12 5.42 0.81 5.63
N ARG A 13 5.96 1.43 6.68
CA ARG A 13 5.56 2.77 7.08
C ARG A 13 6.72 3.71 6.98
N PHE A 14 6.42 4.94 6.56
CA PHE A 14 7.43 5.98 6.38
C PHE A 14 6.95 7.28 7.00
N GLU A 15 7.88 8.04 7.54
CA GLU A 15 7.59 9.39 7.99
C GLU A 15 8.13 10.37 6.96
N SER A 16 7.36 11.43 6.70
CA SER A 16 7.78 12.46 5.75
C SER A 16 8.98 13.22 6.29
N ILE A 17 9.99 13.38 5.46
CA ILE A 17 11.17 14.18 5.81
C ILE A 17 10.79 15.65 5.92
N ASN A 18 9.88 16.10 5.06
CA ASN A 18 9.49 17.51 4.99
C ASN A 18 8.44 17.90 6.02
N ASN A 19 7.62 16.96 6.46
CA ASN A 19 6.52 17.24 7.38
C ASN A 19 6.54 16.25 8.53
N LYS A 20 7.21 16.62 9.60
CA LYS A 20 7.31 15.75 10.76
C LYS A 20 5.93 15.48 11.33
N GLY A 21 5.68 14.22 11.66
CA GLY A 21 4.38 13.78 12.15
C GLY A 21 3.43 13.33 11.05
N LYS A 22 3.83 13.47 9.79
CA LYS A 22 3.05 12.98 8.65
C LYS A 22 3.60 11.63 8.22
N PHE A 23 2.75 10.61 8.24
CA PHE A 23 3.16 9.23 7.94
C PHE A 23 2.43 8.70 6.73
N VAL A 24 3.11 7.79 6.02
CA VAL A 24 2.53 7.01 4.94
C VAL A 24 2.65 5.54 5.30
N SER A 25 1.54 4.80 5.13
CA SER A 25 1.58 3.34 5.14
C SER A 25 1.49 2.88 3.70
N LEU A 26 2.48 2.13 3.26
CA LEU A 26 2.51 1.61 1.90
C LEU A 26 2.39 0.10 1.98
N SER A 27 1.32 -0.43 1.39
CA SER A 27 1.11 -1.88 1.37
C SER A 27 0.97 -2.36 -0.06
N PHE A 28 1.46 -3.56 -0.30
CA PHE A 28 1.36 -4.22 -1.59
C PHE A 28 0.48 -5.43 -1.46
N TRP A 29 -0.36 -5.65 -2.46
CA TRP A 29 -1.36 -6.70 -2.50
C TRP A 29 -1.38 -7.36 -3.87
N ARG A 30 -1.80 -8.62 -3.91
CA ARG A 30 -1.87 -9.37 -5.15
C ARG A 30 -2.78 -8.67 -6.18
N ASP A 31 -3.95 -8.16 -5.73
CA ASP A 31 -4.91 -7.51 -6.59
C ASP A 31 -5.87 -6.65 -5.76
N GLU A 32 -6.74 -5.94 -6.45
CA GLU A 32 -7.70 -5.06 -5.78
C GLU A 32 -8.73 -5.84 -4.98
N ALA A 33 -9.08 -7.04 -5.44
CA ALA A 33 -10.03 -7.87 -4.71
C ALA A 33 -9.52 -8.19 -3.29
N ALA A 34 -8.22 -8.45 -3.16
CA ALA A 34 -7.61 -8.71 -1.86
C ALA A 34 -7.70 -7.49 -0.95
N VAL A 35 -7.46 -6.30 -1.49
CA VAL A 35 -7.59 -5.05 -0.74
C VAL A 35 -9.02 -4.85 -0.27
N LYS A 36 -9.98 -5.09 -1.16
CA LYS A 36 -11.40 -4.95 -0.83
C LYS A 36 -11.81 -5.90 0.27
N ASN A 37 -11.39 -7.15 0.20
CA ASN A 37 -11.71 -8.14 1.21
C ASN A 37 -11.16 -7.74 2.57
N TRP A 38 -9.92 -7.28 2.61
CA TRP A 38 -9.32 -6.84 3.86
C TRP A 38 -10.06 -5.63 4.44
N ARG A 39 -10.40 -4.66 3.59
CA ARG A 39 -11.13 -3.47 4.03
C ARG A 39 -12.47 -3.85 4.64
N ASN A 40 -13.17 -4.79 4.04
CA ASN A 40 -14.46 -5.25 4.57
C ASN A 40 -14.30 -5.94 5.93
N VAL A 41 -13.26 -6.73 6.09
CA VAL A 41 -12.96 -7.36 7.39
C VAL A 41 -12.68 -6.30 8.44
N GLN A 42 -11.92 -5.27 8.10
CA GLN A 42 -11.61 -4.19 9.03
C GLN A 42 -12.87 -3.43 9.45
N GLN A 43 -13.73 -3.12 8.50
CA GLN A 43 -14.98 -2.42 8.79
C GLN A 43 -15.88 -3.26 9.70
N HIS A 44 -15.93 -4.55 9.47
CA HIS A 44 -16.72 -5.44 10.31
C HIS A 44 -16.19 -5.46 11.74
N ARG A 45 -14.88 -5.53 11.90
CA ARG A 45 -14.26 -5.52 13.23
C ARG A 45 -14.51 -4.21 13.96
N GLU A 46 -14.44 -3.09 13.25
CA GLU A 46 -14.69 -1.79 13.85
C GLU A 46 -16.15 -1.66 14.30
N ALA A 47 -17.08 -2.17 13.51
CA ALA A 47 -18.48 -2.16 13.86
C ALA A 47 -18.73 -2.96 15.14
N GLN A 48 -17.97 -4.02 15.37
CA GLN A 48 -18.10 -4.84 16.58
C GLN A 48 -17.51 -4.16 17.81
N LYS A 49 -16.61 -3.21 17.62
CA LYS A 49 -15.96 -2.49 18.71
C LYS A 49 -16.63 -1.13 18.90
N HIS A 50 -17.84 -1.13 19.37
CA HIS A 50 -18.67 0.07 19.52
C HIS A 50 -17.91 1.31 19.96
N GLY A 51 -18.13 2.42 19.27
CA GLY A 51 -17.65 3.73 19.67
C GLY A 51 -16.16 3.93 19.59
N ARG A 52 -15.44 3.01 18.97
CA ARG A 52 -14.02 3.17 18.81
C ARG A 52 -13.73 4.37 17.92
N LYS A 53 -13.02 5.34 18.47
CA LYS A 53 -12.64 6.52 17.72
C LYS A 53 -11.29 6.29 17.06
N THR A 54 -11.13 6.86 15.88
CA THR A 54 -9.83 6.86 15.23
C THR A 54 -8.89 7.79 15.98
N ILE A 55 -7.64 7.38 16.11
CA ILE A 55 -6.62 8.20 16.76
C ILE A 55 -5.99 9.20 15.81
N PHE A 56 -6.34 9.13 14.53
CA PHE A 56 -5.79 10.02 13.51
C PHE A 56 -6.72 11.19 13.29
N GLY A 57 -6.14 12.39 13.14
CA GLY A 57 -6.92 13.58 12.83
C GLY A 57 -7.52 13.51 11.43
N SER A 58 -6.76 12.99 10.48
CA SER A 58 -7.23 12.83 9.11
C SER A 58 -6.36 11.82 8.38
N TYR A 59 -6.89 11.31 7.28
CA TYR A 59 -6.09 10.42 6.43
C TYR A 59 -6.55 10.56 4.98
N ARG A 60 -5.68 10.13 4.09
CA ARG A 60 -5.99 10.03 2.67
C ARG A 60 -5.58 8.65 2.20
N LEU A 61 -6.46 8.01 1.46
CA LEU A 61 -6.23 6.67 0.94
C LEU A 61 -6.14 6.73 -0.58
N ARG A 62 -5.10 6.13 -1.13
CA ARG A 62 -4.96 5.98 -2.57
C ARG A 62 -4.72 4.51 -2.88
N ILE A 63 -5.45 4.01 -3.88
CA ILE A 63 -5.27 2.64 -4.35
C ILE A 63 -4.82 2.75 -5.79
N ALA A 64 -3.72 2.07 -6.12
CA ALA A 64 -3.12 2.18 -7.43
C ALA A 64 -2.64 0.83 -7.91
N SER A 65 -2.57 0.67 -9.23
CA SER A 65 -1.94 -0.50 -9.83
C SER A 65 -0.52 -0.17 -10.20
N VAL A 66 0.37 -1.14 -10.00
CA VAL A 66 1.75 -1.00 -10.43
C VAL A 66 1.81 -1.31 -11.92
N ILE A 67 2.12 -0.31 -12.72
CA ILE A 67 2.20 -0.48 -14.17
C ILE A 67 3.52 -1.12 -14.55
N ARG A 68 4.60 -0.71 -13.89
CA ARG A 68 5.94 -1.24 -14.13
C ARG A 68 6.66 -1.37 -12.80
N ASP A 69 7.46 -2.40 -12.68
CA ASP A 69 8.30 -2.62 -11.51
C ASP A 69 9.67 -3.05 -12.01
N TYR A 70 10.65 -2.18 -11.87
CA TYR A 70 12.00 -2.48 -12.30
C TYR A 70 13.01 -1.79 -11.40
N GLU A 71 14.23 -2.30 -11.41
CA GLU A 71 15.34 -1.80 -10.59
C GLU A 71 16.54 -1.55 -11.47
N MET A 72 17.59 -1.07 -10.85
CA MET A 72 18.85 -0.87 -11.56
C MET A 72 19.36 -2.18 -12.18
N ASP A 73 19.16 -3.31 -11.48
CA ASP A 73 19.68 -4.60 -11.91
C ASP A 73 18.60 -5.55 -12.43
N LYS A 74 17.32 -5.15 -12.40
CA LYS A 74 16.19 -5.95 -12.86
C LYS A 74 15.32 -5.08 -13.72
N ARG A 75 15.57 -5.12 -15.03
CA ARG A 75 15.02 -4.12 -15.93
C ARG A 75 14.06 -4.66 -16.97
N GLU A 76 13.51 -5.85 -16.76
CA GLU A 76 12.60 -6.44 -17.75
C GLU A 76 11.40 -5.55 -18.04
N GLN A 77 10.90 -4.84 -17.04
CA GLN A 77 9.74 -3.95 -17.21
C GLN A 77 10.11 -2.50 -17.41
N ALA A 78 11.38 -2.19 -17.55
CA ALA A 78 11.81 -0.81 -17.80
C ALA A 78 11.26 -0.32 -19.14
N PRO A 79 10.90 0.97 -19.25
CA PRO A 79 10.44 1.52 -20.52
C PRO A 79 11.51 1.41 -21.60
N GLU A 80 11.10 1.28 -22.84
CA GLU A 80 12.04 1.11 -23.95
C GLU A 80 13.04 2.27 -24.04
N ASP A 81 12.59 3.50 -23.80
CA ASP A 81 13.48 4.65 -23.83
C ASP A 81 14.54 4.56 -22.73
N SER A 82 14.16 4.05 -21.56
CA SER A 82 15.11 3.85 -20.46
C SER A 82 16.10 2.73 -20.79
N LYS A 83 15.63 1.65 -21.41
CA LYS A 83 16.50 0.54 -21.80
C LYS A 83 17.53 0.96 -22.83
N LYS A 84 17.17 1.87 -23.74
CA LYS A 84 18.09 2.35 -24.77
C LYS A 84 19.23 3.16 -24.17
N VAL A 85 19.00 3.84 -23.08
CA VAL A 85 20.00 4.71 -22.45
C VAL A 85 20.79 3.99 -21.38
N HIS A 86 20.13 3.19 -20.57
CA HIS A 86 20.74 2.60 -19.37
C HIS A 86 20.87 1.07 -19.41
N GLY A 87 20.33 0.47 -20.43
CA GLY A 87 20.37 -1.00 -20.54
C GLY A 87 19.17 -1.74 -19.95
#